data_719bcc60a174dadb3a0ca6559a8721a7
#
_entry.id   719bcc60a174dadb3a0ca6559a8721a7
#
_cell.length_a   1.000
_cell.length_b   1.000
_cell.length_c   1.000
_cell.angle_alpha   90.00
_cell.angle_beta   90.00
_cell.angle_gamma   90.00
#
_symmetry.space_group_name_H-M   'P 1'
#
loop_
_entity.id
_entity.type
_entity.pdbx_description
1 polymer ?
#
loop_
_entity_poly.entity_id
_entity_poly.type
_entity_poly.pdbx_seq_one_letter_code
_entity_poly.pdbx_strand_id
1 'polypeptide(L)'
;NFGGFGQQGYGYNVKYLYTEIGKILGLEENHKFIIIGAGNLGQALANYTSFENRGFILKGIFDVNPRLEGVTIRGVQIRMMDELSSFIRDNDVEIGVLTIPKEKAIEVANLLVDNGVRAIWNFAHTDLNLPDNVIVENVHLSESLMQLSYNISRYKEEHK
;
A
#
# COMPACT_ATOMS: atom_id res chain seq x y z
N ASN A 1 -1.54 -21.00 -15.59
CA ASN A 1 -2.93 -20.73 -15.22
C ASN A 1 -3.18 -21.07 -13.75
N PHE A 2 -3.41 -20.06 -12.95
CA PHE A 2 -3.57 -20.22 -11.50
C PHE A 2 -5.01 -20.43 -11.06
N GLY A 3 -5.96 -20.32 -11.95
CA GLY A 3 -7.38 -20.47 -11.64
C GLY A 3 -7.76 -21.84 -11.09
N GLY A 4 -7.03 -22.87 -11.45
CA GLY A 4 -7.27 -24.22 -10.97
C GLY A 4 -7.04 -24.44 -9.49
N PHE A 5 -6.39 -23.51 -8.81
CA PHE A 5 -6.11 -23.61 -7.38
C PHE A 5 -7.23 -23.06 -6.51
N GLY A 6 -8.30 -22.57 -7.09
CA GLY A 6 -9.27 -21.76 -6.38
C GLY A 6 -10.28 -22.51 -5.53
N GLN A 7 -10.29 -23.81 -5.47
CA GLN A 7 -11.41 -24.50 -4.85
C GLN A 7 -11.11 -25.05 -3.44
N GLN A 8 -10.28 -26.02 -3.30
CA GLN A 8 -10.01 -26.65 -2.01
C GLN A 8 -8.56 -26.49 -1.60
N GLY A 9 -8.32 -26.41 -0.30
CA GLY A 9 -7.00 -26.13 0.22
C GLY A 9 -6.52 -24.74 -0.16
N TYR A 10 -7.47 -23.86 -0.40
CA TYR A 10 -7.24 -22.57 -1.05
C TYR A 10 -6.16 -21.76 -0.35
N GLY A 11 -6.25 -21.58 0.98
CA GLY A 11 -5.28 -20.78 1.71
C GLY A 11 -3.87 -21.34 1.65
N TYR A 12 -3.72 -22.64 1.79
CA TYR A 12 -2.41 -23.29 1.75
C TYR A 12 -1.81 -23.23 0.35
N ASN A 13 -2.56 -23.60 -0.65
CA ASN A 13 -2.07 -23.64 -2.02
C ASN A 13 -1.73 -22.26 -2.56
N VAL A 14 -2.52 -21.25 -2.21
CA VAL A 14 -2.26 -19.87 -2.62
C VAL A 14 -0.97 -19.36 -1.99
N LYS A 15 -0.75 -19.63 -0.70
CA LYS A 15 0.47 -19.21 -0.01
C LYS A 15 1.71 -19.85 -0.64
N TYR A 16 1.66 -21.15 -0.91
CA TYR A 16 2.74 -21.86 -1.58
C TYR A 16 3.00 -21.28 -2.96
N LEU A 17 1.95 -21.05 -3.72
CA LEU A 17 2.04 -20.49 -5.05
C LEU A 17 2.71 -19.13 -5.06
N TYR A 18 2.33 -18.25 -4.16
CA TYR A 18 2.97 -16.93 -4.03
C TYR A 18 4.44 -17.05 -3.70
N THR A 19 4.82 -17.97 -2.84
CA THR A 19 6.22 -18.19 -2.48
C THR A 19 7.03 -18.64 -3.70
N GLU A 20 6.52 -19.58 -4.48
CA GLU A 20 7.21 -20.08 -5.67
C GLU A 20 7.30 -19.04 -6.76
N ILE A 21 6.22 -18.28 -6.99
CA ILE A 21 6.24 -17.20 -7.96
C ILE A 21 7.23 -16.12 -7.53
N GLY A 22 7.29 -15.80 -6.25
CA GLY A 22 8.23 -14.84 -5.73
C GLY A 22 9.68 -15.20 -6.02
N LYS A 23 10.02 -16.48 -5.86
CA LYS A 23 11.36 -16.97 -6.18
C LYS A 23 11.68 -16.82 -7.67
N ILE A 24 10.74 -17.17 -8.52
CA ILE A 24 10.92 -17.11 -9.97
C ILE A 24 11.06 -15.66 -10.44
N LEU A 25 10.29 -14.76 -9.89
CA LEU A 25 10.26 -13.35 -10.30
C LEU A 25 11.25 -12.45 -9.56
N GLY A 26 12.03 -13.00 -8.62
CA GLY A 26 12.97 -12.22 -7.83
C GLY A 26 12.30 -11.35 -6.75
N LEU A 27 11.07 -11.67 -6.37
CA LEU A 27 10.34 -10.92 -5.34
C LEU A 27 10.82 -11.23 -3.92
N GLU A 28 11.87 -12.02 -3.79
CA GLU A 28 12.53 -12.24 -2.51
C GLU A 28 13.41 -11.05 -2.12
N GLU A 29 13.69 -10.16 -3.06
CA GLU A 29 14.41 -8.93 -2.78
C GLU A 29 13.58 -8.04 -1.87
N ASN A 30 14.27 -7.37 -0.96
CA ASN A 30 13.59 -6.45 -0.04
C ASN A 30 13.21 -5.17 -0.75
N HIS A 31 11.95 -4.80 -0.67
CA HIS A 31 11.42 -3.55 -1.20
C HIS A 31 11.19 -2.57 -0.06
N LYS A 32 11.84 -1.45 -0.12
CA LYS A 32 11.73 -0.40 0.89
C LYS A 32 10.56 0.50 0.58
N PHE A 33 9.67 0.69 1.54
CA PHE A 33 8.51 1.53 1.33
C PHE A 33 8.33 2.54 2.46
N ILE A 34 7.63 3.61 2.14
CA ILE A 34 7.21 4.63 3.10
C ILE A 34 5.71 4.82 3.01
N ILE A 35 5.11 5.25 4.12
CA ILE A 35 3.68 5.54 4.19
C ILE A 35 3.52 7.05 4.32
N ILE A 36 2.69 7.63 3.47
CA ILE A 36 2.32 9.04 3.54
C ILE A 36 0.90 9.12 4.07
N GLY A 37 0.76 9.69 5.26
CA GLY A 37 -0.51 9.76 5.97
C GLY A 37 -0.52 8.82 7.17
N ALA A 38 -0.45 9.39 8.37
CA ALA A 38 -0.41 8.62 9.62
C ALA A 38 -1.74 8.67 10.37
N GLY A 39 -2.85 8.67 9.63
CA GLY A 39 -4.18 8.47 10.19
C GLY A 39 -4.44 7.01 10.49
N ASN A 40 -5.71 6.66 10.68
CA ASN A 40 -6.08 5.29 11.08
C ASN A 40 -5.59 4.24 10.09
N LEU A 41 -5.79 4.46 8.80
CA LEU A 41 -5.38 3.50 7.77
C LEU A 41 -3.86 3.40 7.67
N GLY A 42 -3.16 4.53 7.65
CA GLY A 42 -1.70 4.54 7.57
C GLY A 42 -1.07 3.83 8.74
N GLN A 43 -1.56 4.06 9.96
CA GLN A 43 -1.06 3.38 11.15
C GLN A 43 -1.37 1.89 11.13
N ALA A 44 -2.55 1.51 10.64
CA ALA A 44 -2.90 0.09 10.51
C ALA A 44 -1.97 -0.63 9.53
N LEU A 45 -1.65 0.00 8.41
CA LEU A 45 -0.71 -0.57 7.44
C LEU A 45 0.70 -0.66 8.01
N ALA A 46 1.12 0.36 8.78
CA ALA A 46 2.44 0.34 9.43
C ALA A 46 2.55 -0.82 10.43
N ASN A 47 1.45 -1.21 11.06
CA ASN A 47 1.41 -2.31 12.01
C ASN A 47 1.23 -3.69 11.35
N TYR A 48 1.10 -3.74 10.04
CA TYR A 48 0.80 -4.98 9.34
C TYR A 48 2.06 -5.81 9.16
N THR A 49 2.27 -6.77 10.05
CA THR A 49 3.53 -7.53 10.15
C THR A 49 3.80 -8.43 8.95
N SER A 50 2.76 -8.88 8.25
CA SER A 50 2.95 -9.81 7.13
C SER A 50 3.70 -9.18 5.95
N PHE A 51 3.79 -7.86 5.87
CA PHE A 51 4.56 -7.20 4.81
C PHE A 51 6.04 -7.54 4.91
N GLU A 52 6.61 -7.53 6.13
CA GLU A 52 8.02 -7.89 6.34
C GLU A 52 8.32 -9.31 5.88
N ASN A 53 7.40 -10.23 6.17
CA ASN A 53 7.55 -11.63 5.79
C ASN A 53 7.56 -11.84 4.29
N ARG A 54 7.07 -10.85 3.53
CA ARG A 54 6.99 -10.89 2.08
C ARG A 54 8.04 -10.00 1.41
N GLY A 55 8.99 -9.49 2.16
CA GLY A 55 10.08 -8.70 1.62
C GLY A 55 9.79 -7.20 1.51
N PHE A 56 8.77 -6.69 2.20
CA PHE A 56 8.45 -5.27 2.19
C PHE A 56 8.84 -4.65 3.53
N ILE A 57 9.78 -3.72 3.49
CA ILE A 57 10.36 -3.13 4.69
C ILE A 57 9.91 -1.68 4.83
N LEU A 58 9.21 -1.39 5.91
CA LEU A 58 8.77 -0.02 6.22
C LEU A 58 9.97 0.79 6.71
N LYS A 59 10.30 1.86 5.98
CA LYS A 59 11.44 2.72 6.30
C LYS A 59 11.03 4.03 6.93
N GLY A 60 9.86 4.54 6.61
CA GLY A 60 9.42 5.83 7.10
C GLY A 60 7.92 6.02 7.05
N ILE A 61 7.42 6.89 7.91
CA ILE A 61 6.02 7.31 7.96
C ILE A 61 6.01 8.83 8.00
N PHE A 62 5.17 9.45 7.17
CA PHE A 62 5.14 10.91 7.03
C PHE A 62 3.73 11.45 7.21
N ASP A 63 3.61 12.60 7.83
CA ASP A 63 2.34 13.29 8.02
C ASP A 63 2.56 14.80 8.09
N VAL A 64 1.50 15.56 7.93
CA VAL A 64 1.52 17.02 8.07
C VAL A 64 1.16 17.49 9.49
N ASN A 65 0.59 16.60 10.31
CA ASN A 65 0.12 16.92 11.65
C ASN A 65 1.30 16.97 12.62
N PRO A 66 1.67 18.16 13.14
CA PRO A 66 2.83 18.27 14.02
C PRO A 66 2.68 17.52 15.34
N ARG A 67 1.45 17.18 15.75
CA ARG A 67 1.23 16.40 16.97
C ARG A 67 1.71 14.96 16.82
N LEU A 68 1.86 14.48 15.60
CA LEU A 68 2.32 13.12 15.34
C LEU A 68 3.83 13.02 15.21
N GLU A 69 4.52 14.14 15.10
CA GLU A 69 5.98 14.14 14.94
C GLU A 69 6.66 13.40 16.09
N GLY A 70 7.53 12.45 15.74
CA GLY A 70 8.26 11.66 16.71
C GLY A 70 7.51 10.50 17.32
N VAL A 71 6.21 10.38 17.07
CA VAL A 71 5.46 9.20 17.49
C VAL A 71 6.04 7.99 16.75
N THR A 72 6.25 6.89 17.46
CA THR A 72 6.89 5.70 16.92
C THR A 72 5.87 4.58 16.74
N ILE A 73 5.86 3.98 15.56
CA ILE A 73 5.05 2.81 15.26
C ILE A 73 6.01 1.71 14.80
N ARG A 74 6.08 0.62 15.56
CA ARG A 74 6.95 -0.53 15.28
C ARG A 74 8.40 -0.10 15.03
N GLY A 75 8.90 0.83 15.84
CA GLY A 75 10.27 1.31 15.73
C GLY A 75 10.51 2.36 14.64
N VAL A 76 9.47 2.76 13.91
CA VAL A 76 9.60 3.77 12.86
C VAL A 76 8.94 5.06 13.33
N GLN A 77 9.69 6.15 13.33
CA GLN A 77 9.20 7.45 13.75
C GLN A 77 8.38 8.11 12.66
N ILE A 78 7.28 8.76 13.06
CA ILE A 78 6.53 9.63 12.15
C ILE A 78 7.31 10.92 11.98
N ARG A 79 7.54 11.30 10.73
CA ARG A 79 8.28 12.49 10.32
C ARG A 79 7.35 13.46 9.61
N MET A 80 7.79 14.73 9.54
CA MET A 80 7.03 15.73 8.80
C MET A 80 7.38 15.73 7.34
N MET A 81 6.47 16.25 6.51
CA MET A 81 6.60 16.22 5.05
C MET A 81 7.81 17.00 4.52
N ASP A 82 8.31 17.97 5.25
CA ASP A 82 9.51 18.74 4.85
C ASP A 82 10.77 17.88 4.82
N GLU A 83 10.78 16.73 5.52
CA GLU A 83 11.90 15.81 5.49
C GLU A 83 11.81 14.76 4.37
N LEU A 84 10.70 14.75 3.61
CA LEU A 84 10.42 13.66 2.67
C LEU A 84 11.47 13.54 1.58
N SER A 85 11.83 14.64 0.93
CA SER A 85 12.76 14.61 -0.20
C SER A 85 14.14 14.09 0.19
N SER A 86 14.69 14.57 1.30
CA SER A 86 15.99 14.10 1.77
C SER A 86 15.92 12.65 2.21
N PHE A 87 14.81 12.26 2.85
CA PHE A 87 14.64 10.90 3.30
C PHE A 87 14.63 9.89 2.14
N ILE A 88 13.91 10.20 1.07
CA ILE A 88 13.86 9.35 -0.11
C ILE A 88 15.25 9.16 -0.71
N ARG A 89 16.02 10.24 -0.81
CA ARG A 89 17.38 10.18 -1.37
C ARG A 89 18.31 9.34 -0.51
N ASP A 90 18.20 9.47 0.82
CA ASP A 90 19.13 8.84 1.74
C ASP A 90 18.80 7.38 2.05
N ASN A 91 17.58 6.95 1.76
CA ASN A 91 17.08 5.62 2.18
C ASN A 91 16.70 4.71 1.03
N ASP A 92 16.92 5.12 -0.21
CA ASP A 92 16.66 4.29 -1.39
C ASP A 92 15.23 3.74 -1.41
N VAL A 93 14.25 4.61 -1.25
CA VAL A 93 12.84 4.24 -1.17
C VAL A 93 12.31 3.85 -2.55
N GLU A 94 11.71 2.67 -2.63
CA GLU A 94 11.15 2.16 -3.88
C GLU A 94 9.65 2.43 -4.02
N ILE A 95 8.91 2.34 -2.91
CA ILE A 95 7.45 2.38 -2.92
C ILE A 95 6.96 3.49 -2.00
N GLY A 96 6.04 4.28 -2.50
CA GLY A 96 5.27 5.24 -1.69
C GLY A 96 3.84 4.77 -1.53
N VAL A 97 3.36 4.67 -0.29
CA VAL A 97 1.98 4.29 0.02
C VAL A 97 1.20 5.54 0.38
N LEU A 98 0.13 5.82 -0.34
CA LEU A 98 -0.69 7.01 -0.13
C LEU A 98 -1.96 6.67 0.64
N THR A 99 -2.02 7.11 1.88
CA THR A 99 -3.20 6.98 2.75
C THR A 99 -3.66 8.37 3.20
N ILE A 100 -3.78 9.28 2.24
CA ILE A 100 -4.11 10.68 2.44
C ILE A 100 -5.41 11.01 1.71
N PRO A 101 -6.05 12.16 2.02
CA PRO A 101 -7.24 12.59 1.30
C PRO A 101 -6.96 12.76 -0.18
N LYS A 102 -7.97 12.47 -1.01
CA LYS A 102 -7.84 12.54 -2.48
C LYS A 102 -7.41 13.94 -2.97
N GLU A 103 -7.76 14.98 -2.24
CA GLU A 103 -7.43 16.36 -2.58
C GLU A 103 -5.92 16.64 -2.52
N LYS A 104 -5.17 15.81 -1.78
CA LYS A 104 -3.72 15.94 -1.64
C LYS A 104 -2.94 14.88 -2.41
N ALA A 105 -3.61 13.87 -2.94
CA ALA A 105 -2.95 12.70 -3.48
C ALA A 105 -2.10 13.00 -4.70
N ILE A 106 -2.58 13.81 -5.63
CA ILE A 106 -1.85 14.13 -6.86
C ILE A 106 -0.57 14.91 -6.53
N GLU A 107 -0.66 15.91 -5.67
CA GLU A 107 0.49 16.72 -5.25
C GLU A 107 1.57 15.85 -4.62
N VAL A 108 1.18 14.99 -3.68
CA VAL A 108 2.12 14.12 -2.97
C VAL A 108 2.70 13.05 -3.91
N ALA A 109 1.88 12.49 -4.79
CA ALA A 109 2.37 11.52 -5.77
C ALA A 109 3.44 12.13 -6.68
N ASN A 110 3.21 13.35 -7.15
CA ASN A 110 4.20 14.06 -7.97
C ASN A 110 5.49 14.32 -7.18
N LEU A 111 5.38 14.68 -5.92
CA LEU A 111 6.54 14.89 -5.07
C LEU A 111 7.36 13.61 -4.91
N LEU A 112 6.71 12.48 -4.72
CA LEU A 112 7.36 11.18 -4.64
C LEU A 112 8.11 10.85 -5.93
N VAL A 113 7.44 11.02 -7.07
CA VAL A 113 8.01 10.72 -8.39
C VAL A 113 9.18 11.64 -8.70
N ASP A 114 9.07 12.93 -8.39
CA ASP A 114 10.14 13.90 -8.59
C ASP A 114 11.40 13.56 -7.79
N ASN A 115 11.24 12.84 -6.69
CA ASN A 115 12.36 12.40 -5.85
C ASN A 115 12.82 10.96 -6.16
N GLY A 116 12.30 10.35 -7.21
CA GLY A 116 12.81 9.08 -7.70
C GLY A 116 11.98 7.84 -7.36
N VAL A 117 10.88 8.00 -6.65
CA VAL A 117 9.98 6.87 -6.37
C VAL A 117 9.28 6.46 -7.68
N ARG A 118 9.27 5.18 -7.98
CA ARG A 118 8.71 4.66 -9.24
C ARG A 118 7.54 3.70 -9.05
N ALA A 119 7.16 3.43 -7.80
CA ALA A 119 6.03 2.57 -7.50
C ALA A 119 5.17 3.21 -6.40
N ILE A 120 3.87 3.27 -6.63
CA ILE A 120 2.92 3.90 -5.69
C ILE A 120 1.77 2.96 -5.42
N TRP A 121 1.52 2.72 -4.15
CA TRP A 121 0.34 1.99 -3.69
C TRP A 121 -0.68 3.01 -3.22
N ASN A 122 -1.73 3.18 -4.01
CA ASN A 122 -2.65 4.30 -3.87
C ASN A 122 -3.95 3.88 -3.20
N PHE A 123 -4.15 4.35 -1.98
CA PHE A 123 -5.42 4.17 -1.26
C PHE A 123 -6.31 5.41 -1.35
N ALA A 124 -5.82 6.50 -1.91
CA ALA A 124 -6.63 7.68 -2.16
C ALA A 124 -7.57 7.42 -3.34
N HIS A 125 -8.81 7.84 -3.22
CA HIS A 125 -9.83 7.55 -4.22
C HIS A 125 -9.78 8.58 -5.37
N THR A 126 -8.68 8.59 -6.11
CA THR A 126 -8.50 9.49 -7.25
C THR A 126 -7.46 8.94 -8.22
N ASP A 127 -7.57 9.31 -9.48
CA ASP A 127 -6.58 9.02 -10.49
C ASP A 127 -5.39 9.97 -10.31
N LEU A 128 -4.20 9.40 -10.18
CA LEU A 128 -2.99 10.18 -9.94
C LEU A 128 -2.40 10.80 -11.21
N ASN A 129 -2.75 10.25 -12.37
CA ASN A 129 -2.36 10.80 -13.68
C ASN A 129 -0.85 10.95 -13.83
N LEU A 130 -0.11 9.90 -13.48
CA LEU A 130 1.36 9.90 -13.46
C LEU A 130 1.93 9.39 -14.79
N PRO A 131 3.24 9.67 -15.06
CA PRO A 131 3.89 9.15 -16.26
C PRO A 131 3.87 7.62 -16.36
N ASP A 132 3.98 7.09 -17.57
CA ASP A 132 3.89 5.66 -17.84
C ASP A 132 5.01 4.83 -17.18
N ASN A 133 6.13 5.46 -16.85
CA ASN A 133 7.24 4.77 -16.18
C ASN A 133 7.05 4.64 -14.67
N VAL A 134 5.92 5.08 -14.14
CA VAL A 134 5.56 4.92 -12.72
C VAL A 134 4.53 3.81 -12.60
N ILE A 135 4.80 2.86 -11.74
CA ILE A 135 3.89 1.75 -11.46
C ILE A 135 2.91 2.19 -10.38
N VAL A 136 1.62 2.11 -10.67
CA VAL A 136 0.58 2.49 -9.69
C VAL A 136 -0.35 1.30 -9.49
N GLU A 137 -0.52 0.91 -8.24
CA GLU A 137 -1.54 -0.06 -7.85
C GLU A 137 -2.58 0.67 -7.01
N ASN A 138 -3.83 0.64 -7.45
CA ASN A 138 -4.93 1.31 -6.75
C ASN A 138 -5.71 0.33 -5.89
N VAL A 139 -6.01 0.73 -4.66
CA VAL A 139 -6.86 -0.03 -3.75
C VAL A 139 -8.14 0.75 -3.51
N HIS A 140 -9.28 0.15 -3.86
CA HIS A 140 -10.59 0.76 -3.73
C HIS A 140 -11.38 0.06 -2.63
N LEU A 141 -11.14 0.47 -1.39
CA LEU A 141 -11.77 -0.18 -0.23
C LEU A 141 -13.29 -0.08 -0.26
N SER A 142 -13.82 1.06 -0.69
CA SER A 142 -15.26 1.25 -0.76
C SER A 142 -15.93 0.36 -1.81
N GLU A 143 -15.25 0.08 -2.91
CA GLU A 143 -15.80 -0.78 -3.95
C GLU A 143 -16.00 -2.21 -3.47
N SER A 144 -15.07 -2.72 -2.66
CA SER A 144 -15.20 -4.04 -2.07
C SER A 144 -16.43 -4.13 -1.18
N LEU A 145 -16.67 -3.09 -0.37
CA LEU A 145 -17.86 -3.03 0.49
C LEU A 145 -19.15 -2.92 -0.33
N MET A 146 -19.12 -2.16 -1.41
CA MET A 146 -20.26 -2.05 -2.33
C MET A 146 -20.59 -3.40 -2.97
N GLN A 147 -19.58 -4.16 -3.34
CA GLN A 147 -19.78 -5.51 -3.88
C GLN A 147 -20.48 -6.41 -2.86
N LEU A 148 -20.07 -6.32 -1.59
CA LEU A 148 -20.72 -7.07 -0.52
C LEU A 148 -22.18 -6.65 -0.37
N SER A 149 -22.47 -5.36 -0.41
CA SER A 149 -23.84 -4.84 -0.34
C SER A 149 -24.71 -5.40 -1.47
N TYR A 150 -24.18 -5.42 -2.68
CA TYR A 150 -24.87 -5.99 -3.84
C TYR A 150 -25.18 -7.48 -3.60
N ASN A 151 -24.20 -8.22 -3.10
CA ASN A 151 -24.38 -9.65 -2.85
C ASN A 151 -25.41 -9.93 -1.74
N ILE A 152 -25.49 -9.07 -0.74
CA ILE A 152 -26.52 -9.16 0.30
C ILE A 152 -27.91 -8.98 -0.32
N SER A 153 -28.08 -8.00 -1.18
CA SER A 153 -29.36 -7.75 -1.83
C SER A 153 -29.78 -8.92 -2.71
N ARG A 154 -28.84 -9.49 -3.46
CA ARG A 154 -29.12 -10.69 -4.26
C ARG A 154 -29.52 -11.88 -3.38
N TYR A 155 -28.82 -12.10 -2.30
CA TYR A 155 -29.13 -13.19 -1.38
C TYR A 155 -30.56 -13.06 -0.83
N LYS A 156 -30.95 -11.84 -0.44
CA LYS A 156 -32.31 -11.58 0.08
C LYS A 156 -33.40 -11.85 -0.96
N GLU A 157 -33.14 -11.53 -2.22
CA GLU A 157 -34.11 -11.82 -3.29
C GLU A 157 -34.26 -13.31 -3.53
N GLU A 158 -33.15 -14.05 -3.52
CA GLU A 158 -33.17 -15.50 -3.74
C GLU A 158 -33.80 -16.27 -2.59
N HIS A 159 -33.87 -15.70 -1.39
CA HIS A 159 -34.38 -16.37 -0.19
C HIS A 159 -35.64 -15.71 0.37
N LYS A 160 -36.41 -15.10 -0.45
CA LYS A 160 -37.71 -14.54 -0.05
C LYS A 160 -38.70 -15.65 0.30
#